data_edc7e7124ec825ce4548dc88090a04ad
#
_entry.id   edc7e7124ec825ce4548dc88090a04ad
#
_cell.length_a   1.000
_cell.length_b   1.000
_cell.length_c   1.000
_cell.angle_alpha   90.00
_cell.angle_beta   90.00
_cell.angle_gamma   90.00
#
_symmetry.space_group_name_H-M   'P 1'
#
loop_
_entity.id
_entity.type
_entity.pdbx_description
1 polymer ?
#
loop_
_entity_poly.entity_id
_entity_poly.type
_entity_poly.pdbx_seq_one_letter_code
_entity_poly.pdbx_strand_id
1 'polypeptide(L)'
;LRFKKIVVKLPHDLNKTFLNMLANPTISFKSWVFQQFDHEIGLRTIVKPGITDCAVLKLNNNKFLAAKLDGNSKACYLDPYQGTLSCLSEAPANIISSGAHPIGIVDHLQFGNPENPEIFWTFQKSIEAMIDFSNFNKIPIVGGKVSFYNETKIGPIKPSPVIGMLGLIKNMVGISKIRPTPGDTLYIIGITSHDMGGSEYYEFLNR
;
A
#
# COMPACT_ATOMS: atom_id res chain seq x y z
N LEU A 1 -21.66 8.37 -13.96
CA LEU A 1 -21.50 9.07 -12.67
C LEU A 1 -21.15 10.54 -12.93
N ARG A 2 -22.03 11.49 -12.52
CA ARG A 2 -21.70 12.92 -12.55
C ARG A 2 -20.90 13.24 -11.29
N PHE A 3 -19.60 13.41 -11.40
CA PHE A 3 -18.77 13.89 -10.32
C PHE A 3 -19.10 15.36 -10.03
N LYS A 4 -19.57 15.66 -8.83
CA LYS A 4 -19.62 17.04 -8.35
C LYS A 4 -18.18 17.49 -8.09
N LYS A 5 -17.74 18.56 -8.73
CA LYS A 5 -16.47 19.20 -8.39
C LYS A 5 -16.56 19.74 -6.98
N ILE A 6 -15.91 19.09 -6.04
CA ILE A 6 -15.82 19.54 -4.66
C ILE A 6 -14.72 20.59 -4.58
N VAL A 7 -15.07 21.82 -4.30
CA VAL A 7 -14.10 22.89 -4.03
C VAL A 7 -13.80 22.84 -2.54
N VAL A 8 -12.61 22.34 -2.21
CA VAL A 8 -12.13 22.32 -0.82
C VAL A 8 -11.38 23.61 -0.56
N LYS A 9 -11.82 24.36 0.46
CA LYS A 9 -11.06 25.52 0.93
C LYS A 9 -9.77 25.05 1.59
N LEU A 10 -8.65 25.65 1.19
CA LEU A 10 -7.39 25.41 1.87
C LEU A 10 -7.51 25.83 3.35
N PRO A 11 -6.96 25.02 4.29
CA PRO A 11 -6.90 25.39 5.69
C PRO A 11 -6.12 26.70 5.89
N HIS A 12 -6.53 27.50 6.85
CA HIS A 12 -5.85 28.74 7.17
C HIS A 12 -4.44 28.51 7.73
N ASP A 13 -4.26 27.41 8.45
CA ASP A 13 -2.97 26.98 9.03
C ASP A 13 -2.64 25.55 8.58
N LEU A 14 -1.78 25.45 7.58
CA LEU A 14 -1.34 24.16 7.02
C LEU A 14 -0.49 23.36 8.01
N ASN A 15 0.33 24.01 8.83
CA ASN A 15 1.17 23.30 9.82
C ASN A 15 0.31 22.64 10.89
N LYS A 16 -0.67 23.37 11.42
CA LYS A 16 -1.63 22.80 12.39
C LYS A 16 -2.45 21.68 11.78
N THR A 17 -2.89 21.83 10.54
CA THR A 17 -3.62 20.79 9.80
C THR A 17 -2.77 19.55 9.63
N PHE A 18 -1.51 19.70 9.22
CA PHE A 18 -0.57 18.60 9.07
C PHE A 18 -0.33 17.85 10.38
N LEU A 19 -0.07 18.57 11.48
CA LEU A 19 0.10 17.96 12.80
C LEU A 19 -1.15 17.21 13.27
N ASN A 20 -2.33 17.78 13.04
CA ASN A 20 -3.60 17.12 13.37
C ASN A 20 -3.83 15.86 12.53
N MET A 21 -3.44 15.86 11.25
CA MET A 21 -3.48 14.66 10.40
C MET A 21 -2.53 13.58 10.91
N LEU A 22 -1.31 13.93 11.28
CA LEU A 22 -0.34 12.98 11.86
C LEU A 22 -0.84 12.36 13.17
N ALA A 23 -1.62 13.10 13.96
CA ALA A 23 -2.24 12.62 15.19
C ALA A 23 -3.49 11.76 14.95
N ASN A 24 -4.02 11.73 13.71
CA ASN A 24 -5.21 10.92 13.40
C ASN A 24 -4.88 9.42 13.53
N PRO A 25 -5.71 8.62 14.24
CA PRO A 25 -5.48 7.18 14.41
C PRO A 25 -5.30 6.39 13.10
N THR A 26 -5.88 6.84 11.99
CA THR A 26 -5.69 6.22 10.67
C THR A 26 -4.28 6.43 10.13
N ILE A 27 -3.66 7.58 10.40
CA ILE A 27 -2.35 7.98 9.85
C ILE A 27 -1.22 7.73 10.86
N SER A 28 -1.49 7.92 12.16
CA SER A 28 -0.48 7.87 13.23
C SER A 28 0.32 6.56 13.22
N PHE A 29 1.55 6.62 13.72
CA PHE A 29 2.45 5.48 13.82
C PHE A 29 1.85 4.33 14.63
N LYS A 30 1.93 3.11 14.12
CA LYS A 30 1.25 1.91 14.66
C LYS A 30 2.17 1.04 15.52
N SER A 31 3.20 1.60 16.17
CA SER A 31 4.13 0.81 16.99
C SER A 31 3.43 -0.03 18.05
N TRP A 32 2.39 0.50 18.68
CA TRP A 32 1.60 -0.21 19.67
C TRP A 32 0.92 -1.49 19.12
N VAL A 33 0.69 -1.57 17.81
CA VAL A 33 0.16 -2.78 17.16
C VAL A 33 1.27 -3.80 16.95
N PHE A 34 2.31 -3.44 16.19
CA PHE A 34 3.31 -4.43 15.77
C PHE A 34 4.29 -4.83 16.89
N GLN A 35 4.47 -4.00 17.92
CA GLN A 35 5.29 -4.35 19.09
C GLN A 35 4.71 -5.49 19.93
N GLN A 36 3.43 -5.83 19.77
CA GLN A 36 2.80 -6.97 20.43
C GLN A 36 3.21 -8.32 19.83
N PHE A 37 3.82 -8.32 18.65
CA PHE A 37 4.17 -9.54 17.93
C PHE A 37 5.68 -9.72 17.89
N ASP A 38 6.10 -11.00 17.93
CA ASP A 38 7.50 -11.34 17.69
C ASP A 38 7.82 -11.19 16.19
N HIS A 39 8.83 -10.38 15.91
CA HIS A 39 9.33 -10.13 14.56
C HIS A 39 10.81 -10.50 14.40
N GLU A 40 11.37 -11.25 15.36
CA GLU A 40 12.78 -11.68 15.35
C GLU A 40 12.94 -13.20 15.31
N ILE A 41 11.88 -13.96 15.04
CA ILE A 41 11.90 -15.43 15.00
C ILE A 41 12.99 -15.91 14.04
N GLY A 42 13.81 -16.83 14.51
CA GLY A 42 14.93 -17.39 13.77
C GLY A 42 16.09 -16.41 13.54
N LEU A 43 16.09 -15.24 14.18
CA LEU A 43 17.13 -14.21 14.09
C LEU A 43 17.44 -13.79 12.64
N ARG A 44 16.41 -13.76 11.78
CA ARG A 44 16.54 -13.46 10.36
C ARG A 44 16.18 -12.01 10.01
N THR A 45 15.53 -11.29 10.90
CA THR A 45 15.11 -9.91 10.66
C THR A 45 16.32 -8.98 10.67
N ILE A 46 16.61 -8.38 9.53
CA ILE A 46 17.70 -7.42 9.34
C ILE A 46 17.21 -5.99 9.55
N VAL A 47 16.02 -5.70 9.04
CA VAL A 47 15.38 -4.40 9.20
C VAL A 47 14.08 -4.59 9.96
N LYS A 48 14.02 -4.00 11.16
CA LYS A 48 12.87 -4.10 12.05
C LYS A 48 11.70 -3.23 11.58
N PRO A 49 10.46 -3.53 12.01
CA PRO A 49 9.29 -2.71 11.69
C PRO A 49 9.50 -1.22 12.03
N GLY A 50 9.05 -0.33 11.13
CA GLY A 50 9.11 1.13 11.31
C GLY A 50 10.47 1.77 10.97
N ILE A 51 11.45 1.01 10.45
CA ILE A 51 12.76 1.53 10.05
C ILE A 51 12.83 1.82 8.56
N THR A 52 12.20 1.00 7.73
CA THR A 52 12.12 1.18 6.27
C THR A 52 10.71 0.90 5.77
N ASP A 53 10.48 1.11 4.47
CA ASP A 53 9.18 0.87 3.84
C ASP A 53 8.86 -0.63 3.68
N CYS A 54 9.85 -1.51 3.88
CA CYS A 54 9.71 -2.97 3.81
C CYS A 54 10.32 -3.66 5.02
N ALA A 55 9.82 -4.84 5.35
CA ALA A 55 10.57 -5.80 6.17
C ALA A 55 11.69 -6.42 5.35
N VAL A 56 12.88 -6.56 5.93
CA VAL A 56 14.02 -7.24 5.28
C VAL A 56 14.49 -8.39 6.13
N LEU A 57 14.47 -9.58 5.55
CA LEU A 57 14.84 -10.84 6.19
C LEU A 57 16.08 -11.43 5.54
N LYS A 58 16.99 -11.97 6.34
CA LYS A 58 18.16 -12.72 5.85
C LYS A 58 17.71 -14.09 5.35
N LEU A 59 18.12 -14.41 4.13
CA LEU A 59 18.04 -15.76 3.55
C LEU A 59 19.38 -16.49 3.71
N ASN A 60 19.41 -17.74 3.27
CA ASN A 60 20.67 -18.48 3.11
C ASN A 60 21.51 -17.83 2.00
N ASN A 61 22.83 -18.08 2.02
CA ASN A 61 23.76 -17.62 0.98
C ASN A 61 23.89 -16.10 0.82
N ASN A 62 23.82 -15.35 1.93
CA ASN A 62 23.97 -13.88 1.95
C ASN A 62 23.00 -13.11 1.04
N LYS A 63 21.85 -13.68 0.76
CA LYS A 63 20.73 -13.02 0.10
C LYS A 63 19.72 -12.51 1.15
N PHE A 64 18.93 -11.53 0.77
CA PHE A 64 17.90 -10.97 1.65
C PHE A 64 16.59 -10.86 0.89
N LEU A 65 15.50 -11.11 1.60
CA LEU A 65 14.14 -10.98 1.12
C LEU A 65 13.54 -9.70 1.68
N ALA A 66 13.10 -8.81 0.81
CA ALA A 66 12.22 -7.70 1.19
C ALA A 66 10.77 -8.12 1.00
N ALA A 67 9.91 -7.73 1.94
CA ALA A 67 8.49 -8.00 1.87
C ALA A 67 7.69 -6.76 2.29
N LYS A 68 6.64 -6.47 1.53
CA LYS A 68 5.74 -5.33 1.75
C LYS A 68 4.30 -5.74 1.51
N LEU A 69 3.38 -5.16 2.29
CA LEU A 69 1.93 -5.25 2.07
C LEU A 69 1.39 -3.84 1.86
N ASP A 70 0.60 -3.65 0.81
CA ASP A 70 -0.08 -2.39 0.49
C ASP A 70 -1.55 -2.64 0.17
N GLY A 71 -2.40 -1.65 0.46
CA GLY A 71 -3.82 -1.70 0.17
C GLY A 71 -4.50 -0.36 0.45
N ASN A 72 -5.44 0.03 -0.39
CA ASN A 72 -6.22 1.26 -0.24
C ASN A 72 -7.68 1.03 -0.63
N SER A 73 -8.47 0.58 0.33
CA SER A 73 -9.89 0.29 0.12
C SER A 73 -10.72 1.52 -0.28
N LYS A 74 -10.29 2.73 0.08
CA LYS A 74 -10.99 3.98 -0.31
C LYS A 74 -10.79 4.26 -1.79
N ALA A 75 -9.56 4.17 -2.27
CA ALA A 75 -9.27 4.32 -3.71
C ALA A 75 -9.98 3.24 -4.53
N CYS A 76 -9.95 1.98 -4.08
CA CYS A 76 -10.64 0.88 -4.74
C CYS A 76 -12.17 1.01 -4.72
N TYR A 77 -12.74 1.66 -3.72
CA TYR A 77 -14.18 1.97 -3.68
C TYR A 77 -14.57 3.04 -4.70
N LEU A 78 -13.71 4.03 -4.94
CA LEU A 78 -13.94 5.09 -5.92
C LEU A 78 -13.76 4.58 -7.35
N ASP A 79 -12.71 3.83 -7.59
CA ASP A 79 -12.41 3.19 -8.87
C ASP A 79 -11.62 1.89 -8.59
N PRO A 80 -12.25 0.71 -8.74
CA PRO A 80 -11.60 -0.55 -8.36
C PRO A 80 -10.40 -0.90 -9.24
N TYR A 81 -10.38 -0.50 -10.52
CA TYR A 81 -9.23 -0.73 -11.39
C TYR A 81 -8.07 0.20 -11.00
N GLN A 82 -8.30 1.52 -10.98
CA GLN A 82 -7.25 2.50 -10.67
C GLN A 82 -6.76 2.38 -9.22
N GLY A 83 -7.67 2.13 -8.28
CA GLY A 83 -7.32 1.93 -6.87
C GLY A 83 -6.44 0.70 -6.66
N THR A 84 -6.75 -0.41 -7.34
CA THR A 84 -5.92 -1.62 -7.30
C THR A 84 -4.57 -1.38 -7.98
N LEU A 85 -4.57 -0.69 -9.13
CA LEU A 85 -3.34 -0.34 -9.84
C LEU A 85 -2.44 0.58 -9.01
N SER A 86 -3.02 1.50 -8.23
CA SER A 86 -2.28 2.34 -7.29
C SER A 86 -1.55 1.50 -6.22
N CYS A 87 -2.25 0.54 -5.59
CA CYS A 87 -1.63 -0.38 -4.63
C CYS A 87 -0.51 -1.22 -5.26
N LEU A 88 -0.75 -1.71 -6.49
CA LEU A 88 0.24 -2.47 -7.26
C LEU A 88 1.47 -1.62 -7.66
N SER A 89 1.31 -0.31 -7.79
CA SER A 89 2.41 0.61 -8.12
C SER A 89 3.18 1.03 -6.86
N GLU A 90 2.50 1.18 -5.73
CA GLU A 90 3.09 1.52 -4.45
C GLU A 90 3.98 0.40 -3.90
N ALA A 91 3.49 -0.85 -3.94
CA ALA A 91 4.21 -1.99 -3.39
C ALA A 91 5.63 -2.18 -3.97
N PRO A 92 5.86 -2.21 -5.30
CA PRO A 92 7.21 -2.30 -5.84
C PRO A 92 8.04 -1.04 -5.60
N ALA A 93 7.44 0.17 -5.53
CA ALA A 93 8.15 1.38 -5.17
C ALA A 93 8.76 1.25 -3.76
N ASN A 94 8.00 0.75 -2.80
CA ASN A 94 8.46 0.47 -1.44
C ASN A 94 9.54 -0.64 -1.40
N ILE A 95 9.43 -1.67 -2.23
CA ILE A 95 10.45 -2.71 -2.38
C ILE A 95 11.76 -2.12 -2.93
N ILE A 96 11.67 -1.32 -4.00
CA ILE A 96 12.81 -0.71 -4.66
C ILE A 96 13.49 0.32 -3.74
N SER A 97 12.72 1.13 -3.00
CA SER A 97 13.28 2.10 -2.04
C SER A 97 14.11 1.43 -0.94
N SER A 98 13.81 0.18 -0.61
CA SER A 98 14.57 -0.63 0.33
C SER A 98 15.82 -1.31 -0.27
N GLY A 99 16.10 -1.08 -1.56
CA GLY A 99 17.24 -1.65 -2.29
C GLY A 99 16.99 -3.04 -2.88
N ALA A 100 15.74 -3.51 -2.90
CA ALA A 100 15.38 -4.80 -3.43
C ALA A 100 14.87 -4.72 -4.88
N HIS A 101 15.01 -5.82 -5.61
CA HIS A 101 14.39 -6.00 -6.92
C HIS A 101 13.10 -6.80 -6.76
N PRO A 102 11.93 -6.30 -7.20
CA PRO A 102 10.67 -7.03 -7.13
C PRO A 102 10.72 -8.34 -7.91
N ILE A 103 10.24 -9.43 -7.31
CA ILE A 103 10.30 -10.77 -7.91
C ILE A 103 8.97 -11.52 -7.95
N GLY A 104 7.97 -11.07 -7.20
CA GLY A 104 6.68 -11.75 -7.17
C GLY A 104 5.64 -11.01 -6.36
N ILE A 105 4.39 -11.23 -6.74
CA ILE A 105 3.19 -10.69 -6.13
C ILE A 105 2.42 -11.82 -5.47
N VAL A 106 1.90 -11.56 -4.28
CA VAL A 106 0.81 -12.32 -3.67
C VAL A 106 -0.33 -11.37 -3.35
N ASP A 107 -1.55 -11.88 -3.30
CA ASP A 107 -2.71 -11.04 -3.02
C ASP A 107 -3.60 -11.63 -1.93
N HIS A 108 -4.36 -10.75 -1.27
CA HIS A 108 -5.47 -11.11 -0.42
C HIS A 108 -6.66 -10.22 -0.79
N LEU A 109 -7.58 -10.77 -1.56
CA LEU A 109 -8.73 -10.07 -2.10
C LEU A 109 -9.93 -10.23 -1.17
N GLN A 110 -10.49 -9.11 -0.68
CA GLN A 110 -11.61 -9.11 0.24
C GLN A 110 -12.76 -8.28 -0.34
N PHE A 111 -13.92 -8.92 -0.53
CA PHE A 111 -15.11 -8.32 -1.15
C PHE A 111 -16.37 -8.78 -0.42
N GLY A 112 -17.46 -8.04 -0.59
CA GLY A 112 -18.79 -8.44 -0.13
C GLY A 112 -19.36 -9.64 -0.88
N ASN A 113 -20.69 -9.76 -0.92
CA ASN A 113 -21.39 -10.86 -1.59
C ASN A 113 -21.23 -10.78 -3.11
N PRO A 114 -20.58 -11.77 -3.77
CA PRO A 114 -20.34 -11.77 -5.22
C PRO A 114 -21.60 -12.02 -6.05
N GLU A 115 -22.73 -12.43 -5.45
CA GLU A 115 -24.01 -12.53 -6.13
C GLU A 115 -24.60 -11.16 -6.45
N ASN A 116 -24.12 -10.11 -5.76
CA ASN A 116 -24.40 -8.73 -6.14
C ASN A 116 -23.54 -8.33 -7.36
N PRO A 117 -24.17 -7.99 -8.50
CA PRO A 117 -23.47 -7.67 -9.74
C PRO A 117 -22.47 -6.51 -9.61
N GLU A 118 -22.77 -5.51 -8.76
CA GLU A 118 -21.87 -4.38 -8.52
C GLU A 118 -20.59 -4.83 -7.79
N ILE A 119 -20.74 -5.67 -6.76
CA ILE A 119 -19.58 -6.22 -6.02
C ILE A 119 -18.74 -7.11 -6.93
N PHE A 120 -19.41 -7.97 -7.72
CA PHE A 120 -18.70 -8.82 -8.68
C PHE A 120 -17.95 -8.01 -9.74
N TRP A 121 -18.54 -6.92 -10.23
CA TRP A 121 -17.88 -6.01 -11.15
C TRP A 121 -16.63 -5.34 -10.50
N THR A 122 -16.70 -4.92 -9.21
CA THR A 122 -15.53 -4.36 -8.52
C THR A 122 -14.41 -5.39 -8.38
N PHE A 123 -14.74 -6.64 -8.11
CA PHE A 123 -13.79 -7.75 -8.08
C PHE A 123 -13.13 -7.96 -9.45
N GLN A 124 -13.93 -8.04 -10.53
CA GLN A 124 -13.42 -8.22 -11.89
C GLN A 124 -12.44 -7.10 -12.27
N LYS A 125 -12.78 -5.83 -11.95
CA LYS A 125 -11.91 -4.68 -12.24
C LYS A 125 -10.60 -4.71 -11.45
N SER A 126 -10.63 -5.20 -10.23
CA SER A 126 -9.40 -5.41 -9.45
C SER A 126 -8.51 -6.49 -10.08
N ILE A 127 -9.09 -7.60 -10.55
CA ILE A 127 -8.35 -8.66 -11.25
C ILE A 127 -7.78 -8.17 -12.58
N GLU A 128 -8.54 -7.40 -13.36
CA GLU A 128 -8.04 -6.79 -14.62
C GLU A 128 -6.79 -5.93 -14.34
N ALA A 129 -6.82 -5.07 -13.32
CA ALA A 129 -5.66 -4.26 -12.94
C ALA A 129 -4.44 -5.12 -12.56
N MET A 130 -4.65 -6.23 -11.84
CA MET A 130 -3.59 -7.16 -11.46
C MET A 130 -2.96 -7.84 -12.70
N ILE A 131 -3.78 -8.28 -13.63
CA ILE A 131 -3.35 -8.90 -14.89
C ILE A 131 -2.51 -7.91 -15.71
N ASP A 132 -3.03 -6.69 -15.91
CA ASP A 132 -2.37 -5.67 -16.71
C ASP A 132 -1.04 -5.25 -16.09
N PHE A 133 -1.01 -5.03 -14.77
CA PHE A 133 0.21 -4.70 -14.04
C PHE A 133 1.27 -5.81 -14.15
N SER A 134 0.86 -7.06 -13.89
CA SER A 134 1.76 -8.21 -13.95
C SER A 134 2.35 -8.40 -15.35
N ASN A 135 1.50 -8.28 -16.38
CA ASN A 135 1.94 -8.40 -17.77
C ASN A 135 2.88 -7.28 -18.21
N PHE A 136 2.58 -6.04 -17.81
CA PHE A 136 3.39 -4.88 -18.16
C PHE A 136 4.77 -4.93 -17.48
N ASN A 137 4.79 -5.14 -16.17
CA ASN A 137 6.02 -5.12 -15.38
C ASN A 137 6.79 -6.44 -15.37
N LYS A 138 6.21 -7.52 -15.93
CA LYS A 138 6.80 -8.87 -15.92
C LYS A 138 7.09 -9.39 -14.50
N ILE A 139 6.26 -9.00 -13.53
CA ILE A 139 6.32 -9.49 -12.16
C ILE A 139 5.17 -10.50 -11.97
N PRO A 140 5.47 -11.79 -11.74
CA PRO A 140 4.45 -12.83 -11.68
C PRO A 140 3.61 -12.72 -10.39
N ILE A 141 2.33 -13.01 -10.50
CA ILE A 141 1.46 -13.30 -9.36
C ILE A 141 1.65 -14.77 -9.02
N VAL A 142 2.27 -15.05 -7.88
CA VAL A 142 2.71 -16.40 -7.50
C VAL A 142 1.76 -17.10 -6.53
N GLY A 143 0.75 -16.41 -6.04
CA GLY A 143 -0.27 -16.94 -5.16
C GLY A 143 -1.21 -15.86 -4.66
N GLY A 144 -2.33 -16.29 -4.09
CA GLY A 144 -3.31 -15.38 -3.56
C GLY A 144 -4.44 -16.09 -2.84
N LYS A 145 -5.30 -15.28 -2.22
CA LYS A 145 -6.52 -15.73 -1.56
C LYS A 145 -7.64 -14.74 -1.86
N VAL A 146 -8.83 -15.25 -2.18
CA VAL A 146 -10.04 -14.46 -2.23
C VAL A 146 -10.94 -14.78 -1.02
N SER A 147 -11.54 -13.74 -0.45
CA SER A 147 -12.54 -13.81 0.60
C SER A 147 -13.77 -13.02 0.14
N PHE A 148 -14.89 -13.69 0.00
CA PHE A 148 -16.18 -13.10 -0.31
C PHE A 148 -17.11 -13.10 0.90
N TYR A 149 -18.31 -12.52 0.73
CA TYR A 149 -19.33 -12.40 1.77
C TYR A 149 -18.90 -11.64 3.01
N ASN A 150 -17.94 -10.70 2.87
CA ASN A 150 -17.53 -9.83 3.96
C ASN A 150 -18.57 -8.70 4.11
N GLU A 151 -19.54 -8.96 4.95
CA GLU A 151 -20.70 -8.12 5.16
C GLU A 151 -20.73 -7.59 6.61
N THR A 152 -21.28 -6.40 6.76
CA THR A 152 -21.57 -5.78 8.06
C THR A 152 -23.08 -5.52 8.19
N LYS A 153 -23.53 -5.12 9.36
CA LYS A 153 -24.95 -4.73 9.56
C LYS A 153 -25.40 -3.55 8.68
N ILE A 154 -24.47 -2.77 8.18
CA ILE A 154 -24.71 -1.58 7.36
C ILE A 154 -24.41 -1.79 5.87
N GLY A 155 -24.01 -2.99 5.49
CA GLY A 155 -23.69 -3.36 4.11
C GLY A 155 -22.34 -4.02 3.92
N PRO A 156 -21.94 -4.25 2.67
CA PRO A 156 -20.66 -4.87 2.33
C PRO A 156 -19.48 -4.00 2.74
N ILE A 157 -18.34 -4.63 2.99
CA ILE A 157 -17.09 -3.90 3.15
C ILE A 157 -16.71 -3.20 1.83
N LYS A 158 -15.87 -2.18 1.92
CA LYS A 158 -15.25 -1.59 0.73
C LYS A 158 -14.37 -2.64 0.04
N PRO A 159 -14.27 -2.62 -1.31
CA PRO A 159 -13.34 -3.48 -2.03
C PRO A 159 -11.93 -3.34 -1.46
N SER A 160 -11.35 -4.43 -0.98
CA SER A 160 -10.08 -4.39 -0.26
C SER A 160 -9.09 -5.41 -0.82
N PRO A 161 -8.55 -5.19 -2.04
CA PRO A 161 -7.39 -5.92 -2.48
C PRO A 161 -6.18 -5.48 -1.65
N VAL A 162 -5.53 -6.44 -1.00
CA VAL A 162 -4.25 -6.26 -0.32
C VAL A 162 -3.18 -6.94 -1.16
N ILE A 163 -2.18 -6.16 -1.56
CA ILE A 163 -1.09 -6.60 -2.42
C ILE A 163 0.14 -6.86 -1.57
N GLY A 164 0.64 -8.09 -1.62
CA GLY A 164 1.93 -8.45 -1.07
C GLY A 164 2.99 -8.47 -2.17
N MET A 165 4.07 -7.73 -1.98
CA MET A 165 5.19 -7.71 -2.90
C MET A 165 6.42 -8.31 -2.24
N LEU A 166 7.09 -9.20 -2.95
CA LEU A 166 8.37 -9.76 -2.55
C LEU A 166 9.49 -9.20 -3.43
N GLY A 167 10.61 -8.93 -2.81
CA GLY A 167 11.81 -8.46 -3.50
C GLY A 167 13.07 -9.16 -3.02
N LEU A 168 14.06 -9.24 -3.88
CA LEU A 168 15.36 -9.86 -3.59
C LEU A 168 16.46 -8.79 -3.52
N ILE A 169 17.25 -8.84 -2.45
CA ILE A 169 18.48 -8.06 -2.29
C ILE A 169 19.67 -9.03 -2.36
N LYS A 170 20.62 -8.74 -3.24
CA LYS A 170 21.75 -9.65 -3.52
C LYS A 170 22.84 -9.59 -2.45
N ASN A 171 23.00 -8.45 -1.76
CA ASN A 171 24.03 -8.27 -0.72
C ASN A 171 23.61 -7.17 0.26
N MET A 172 24.27 -7.10 1.43
CA MET A 172 23.93 -6.11 2.47
C MET A 172 24.14 -4.64 2.07
N VAL A 173 25.02 -4.36 1.13
CA VAL A 173 25.35 -2.99 0.70
C VAL A 173 24.14 -2.35 0.00
N GLY A 174 23.25 -3.16 -0.59
CA GLY A 174 22.03 -2.69 -1.26
C GLY A 174 20.90 -2.30 -0.32
N ILE A 175 20.99 -2.54 0.99
CA ILE A 175 19.89 -2.23 1.92
C ILE A 175 19.88 -0.73 2.20
N SER A 176 18.83 -0.06 1.75
CA SER A 176 18.64 1.37 1.97
C SER A 176 18.22 1.68 3.40
N LYS A 177 18.55 2.89 3.86
CA LYS A 177 18.06 3.46 5.12
C LYS A 177 17.14 4.64 4.81
N ILE A 178 16.02 4.74 5.53
CA ILE A 178 15.05 5.84 5.35
C ILE A 178 15.60 7.21 5.74
N ARG A 179 16.64 7.27 6.56
CA ARG A 179 17.13 8.57 7.07
C ARG A 179 18.11 9.19 6.10
N PRO A 180 17.74 10.30 5.44
CA PRO A 180 18.70 11.08 4.67
C PRO A 180 19.76 11.68 5.62
N THR A 181 20.95 11.86 5.09
CA THR A 181 22.06 12.51 5.78
C THR A 181 22.25 13.94 5.24
N PRO A 182 22.84 14.88 6.01
CA PRO A 182 23.16 16.19 5.49
C PRO A 182 24.03 16.09 4.22
N GLY A 183 23.58 16.75 3.16
CA GLY A 183 24.21 16.70 1.83
C GLY A 183 23.53 15.77 0.82
N ASP A 184 22.61 14.93 1.23
CA ASP A 184 21.79 14.13 0.31
C ASP A 184 20.87 15.03 -0.52
N THR A 185 20.63 14.65 -1.77
CA THR A 185 19.71 15.36 -2.67
C THR A 185 18.37 14.63 -2.69
N LEU A 186 17.29 15.38 -2.46
CA LEU A 186 15.92 14.88 -2.57
C LEU A 186 15.39 15.08 -3.99
N TYR A 187 14.81 14.01 -4.55
CA TYR A 187 14.19 14.02 -5.88
C TYR A 187 12.71 13.71 -5.78
N ILE A 188 11.90 14.39 -6.60
CA ILE A 188 10.51 14.00 -6.87
C ILE A 188 10.47 13.40 -8.26
N ILE A 189 9.97 12.16 -8.36
CA ILE A 189 9.79 11.45 -9.63
C ILE A 189 8.30 11.46 -9.98
N GLY A 190 7.97 11.97 -11.17
CA GLY A 190 6.60 12.09 -11.67
C GLY A 190 6.06 13.51 -11.59
N ILE A 191 4.78 13.66 -11.94
CA ILE A 191 4.06 14.93 -11.96
C ILE A 191 3.06 14.93 -10.81
N THR A 192 3.12 15.96 -9.95
CA THR A 192 2.12 16.17 -8.90
C THR A 192 0.86 16.76 -9.54
N SER A 193 -0.26 16.05 -9.43
CA SER A 193 -1.58 16.52 -9.88
C SER A 193 -2.36 17.14 -8.71
N HIS A 194 -3.49 17.78 -9.04
CA HIS A 194 -4.44 18.30 -8.06
C HIS A 194 -5.50 17.25 -7.64
N ASP A 195 -5.33 16.00 -8.05
CA ASP A 195 -6.26 14.92 -7.76
C ASP A 195 -6.04 14.43 -6.32
N MET A 196 -7.05 14.62 -5.49
CA MET A 196 -7.00 14.26 -4.07
C MET A 196 -8.11 13.27 -3.69
N GLY A 197 -8.77 12.66 -4.68
CA GLY A 197 -9.83 11.67 -4.47
C GLY A 197 -9.32 10.47 -3.68
N GLY A 198 -10.08 10.04 -2.65
CA GLY A 198 -9.70 8.93 -1.79
C GLY A 198 -8.58 9.23 -0.78
N SER A 199 -8.07 10.47 -0.71
CA SER A 199 -7.02 10.85 0.22
C SER A 199 -7.53 10.97 1.66
N GLU A 200 -6.65 10.68 2.61
CA GLU A 200 -6.91 10.90 4.04
C GLU A 200 -7.13 12.39 4.36
N TYR A 201 -6.58 13.29 3.57
CA TYR A 201 -6.80 14.73 3.72
C TYR A 201 -8.27 15.12 3.48
N TYR A 202 -8.88 14.60 2.41
CA TYR A 202 -10.31 14.86 2.16
C TYR A 202 -11.21 14.26 3.23
N GLU A 203 -10.88 13.08 3.74
CA GLU A 203 -11.62 12.51 4.86
C GLU A 203 -11.45 13.33 6.14
N PHE A 204 -10.24 13.83 6.40
CA PHE A 204 -9.95 14.69 7.55
C PHE A 204 -10.75 16.02 7.50
N LEU A 205 -10.86 16.63 6.32
CA LEU A 205 -11.60 17.90 6.16
C LEU A 205 -13.13 17.71 6.26
N ASN A 206 -13.65 16.50 6.05
CA ASN A 206 -15.08 16.20 6.09
C ASN A 206 -15.54 15.67 7.46
N ARG A 207 -14.66 15.60 8.44
CA ARG A 207 -14.97 15.28 9.85
C ARG A 207 -15.22 16.54 10.66
#